data_0b147bf5931f93680a60cc810692c7d3
#
_entry.id   0b147bf5931f93680a60cc810692c7d3
#
_cell.length_a   1.000
_cell.length_b   1.000
_cell.length_c   1.000
_cell.angle_alpha   90.00
_cell.angle_beta   90.00
_cell.angle_gamma   90.00
#
_symmetry.space_group_name_H-M   'P 1'
#
loop_
_entity.id
_entity.type
_entity.pdbx_description
1 polymer ?
#
loop_
_entity_poly.entity_id
_entity_poly.type
_entity_poly.pdbx_seq_one_letter_code
_entity_poly.pdbx_strand_id
1 'polypeptide(L)'
;LITGLIKPDYGSIFFDDVDATDYPIYLRTTKFKIGYVPQHGGYFHDLTLLENLKAIAEILIADEKERITKIDSLIARFELEAVINVKAKLLSGGQKKKLVIALALLGDPKVLLLDECFAALDVLTIKMLQQIIVNLQTENNIGICICDHQARDLLSCVDVAIVLSNCKVIAQGTPSELIKDANAKSAYFGDSFKFN
;
A
#
# COMPACT_ATOMS: atom_id res chain seq x y z
N LEU A 1 -0.69 -2.80 14.09
CA LEU A 1 -1.76 -2.20 14.90
C LEU A 1 -2.97 -1.83 14.03
N ILE A 2 -2.82 -0.95 13.02
CA ILE A 2 -3.94 -0.48 12.18
C ILE A 2 -4.68 -1.64 11.49
N THR A 3 -3.95 -2.63 10.99
CA THR A 3 -4.53 -3.84 10.37
C THR A 3 -5.29 -4.74 11.35
N GLY A 4 -5.05 -4.62 12.66
CA GLY A 4 -5.60 -5.52 13.67
C GLY A 4 -4.86 -6.85 13.84
N LEU A 5 -3.68 -7.00 13.21
CA LEU A 5 -2.81 -8.17 13.44
C LEU A 5 -2.23 -8.20 14.86
N ILE A 6 -1.99 -7.02 15.43
CA ILE A 6 -1.49 -6.84 16.79
C ILE A 6 -2.41 -5.85 17.49
N LYS A 7 -2.79 -6.16 18.73
CA LYS A 7 -3.59 -5.29 19.59
C LYS A 7 -2.67 -4.25 20.27
N PRO A 8 -3.08 -2.98 20.41
CA PRO A 8 -2.33 -2.00 21.18
C PRO A 8 -2.44 -2.29 22.68
N ASP A 9 -1.34 -2.07 23.43
CA ASP A 9 -1.37 -2.14 24.88
C ASP A 9 -2.12 -0.96 25.50
N TYR A 10 -2.03 0.21 24.84
CA TYR A 10 -2.69 1.47 25.25
C TYR A 10 -3.15 2.24 24.01
N GLY A 11 -4.15 3.11 24.23
CA GLY A 11 -4.73 3.93 23.17
C GLY A 11 -5.79 3.21 22.37
N SER A 12 -6.39 3.94 21.42
CA SER A 12 -7.48 3.44 20.60
C SER A 12 -7.26 3.76 19.12
N ILE A 13 -7.85 2.95 18.26
CA ILE A 13 -7.79 3.09 16.81
C ILE A 13 -9.21 3.37 16.32
N PHE A 14 -9.40 4.51 15.67
CA PHE A 14 -10.69 4.91 15.12
C PHE A 14 -10.65 4.90 13.58
N PHE A 15 -11.73 4.43 12.98
CA PHE A 15 -12.04 4.64 11.57
C PHE A 15 -13.32 5.46 11.51
N ASP A 16 -13.21 6.68 10.99
CA ASP A 16 -14.18 7.73 11.19
C ASP A 16 -14.47 7.86 12.71
N ASP A 17 -15.74 7.82 13.11
CA ASP A 17 -16.15 7.92 14.54
C ASP A 17 -16.28 6.55 15.23
N VAL A 18 -15.86 5.46 14.59
CA VAL A 18 -16.01 4.09 15.13
C VAL A 18 -14.71 3.62 15.75
N ASP A 19 -14.75 3.30 17.05
CA ASP A 19 -13.63 2.61 17.72
C ASP A 19 -13.48 1.19 17.18
N ALA A 20 -12.37 0.96 16.51
CA ALA A 20 -12.02 -0.31 15.89
C ALA A 20 -10.93 -1.07 16.65
N THR A 21 -10.55 -0.64 17.83
CA THR A 21 -9.42 -1.19 18.61
C THR A 21 -9.53 -2.69 18.80
N ASP A 22 -10.72 -3.19 19.12
CA ASP A 22 -10.98 -4.62 19.37
C ASP A 22 -11.45 -5.40 18.13
N TYR A 23 -11.62 -4.72 16.97
CA TYR A 23 -12.03 -5.40 15.75
C TYR A 23 -10.88 -6.24 15.17
N PRO A 24 -11.13 -7.54 14.90
CA PRO A 24 -10.14 -8.39 14.24
C PRO A 24 -9.94 -7.98 12.77
N ILE A 25 -8.81 -8.39 12.19
CA ILE A 25 -8.38 -8.01 10.83
C ILE A 25 -9.48 -8.19 9.77
N TYR A 26 -10.20 -9.32 9.78
CA TYR A 26 -11.23 -9.61 8.77
C TYR A 26 -12.42 -8.64 8.83
N LEU A 27 -12.77 -8.13 10.02
CA LEU A 27 -13.79 -7.09 10.15
C LEU A 27 -13.26 -5.72 9.76
N ARG A 28 -11.98 -5.43 10.00
CA ARG A 28 -11.38 -4.17 9.56
C ARG A 28 -11.34 -4.09 8.04
N THR A 29 -11.01 -5.17 7.35
CA THR A 29 -11.00 -5.21 5.89
C THR A 29 -12.40 -5.09 5.29
N THR A 30 -13.40 -5.80 5.85
CA THR A 30 -14.76 -5.82 5.27
C THR A 30 -15.59 -4.59 5.68
N LYS A 31 -15.61 -4.25 6.98
CA LYS A 31 -16.44 -3.17 7.52
C LYS A 31 -15.86 -1.78 7.25
N PHE A 32 -14.55 -1.60 7.46
CA PHE A 32 -13.90 -0.31 7.28
C PHE A 32 -13.21 -0.16 5.92
N LYS A 33 -13.31 -1.18 5.06
CA LYS A 33 -12.73 -1.15 3.71
C LYS A 33 -11.23 -0.82 3.74
N ILE A 34 -10.47 -1.54 4.57
CA ILE A 34 -9.01 -1.38 4.65
C ILE A 34 -8.37 -2.41 3.72
N GLY A 35 -7.63 -1.94 2.73
CA GLY A 35 -6.71 -2.75 1.93
C GLY A 35 -5.33 -2.79 2.59
N TYR A 36 -4.67 -3.94 2.54
CA TYR A 36 -3.31 -4.08 3.06
C TYR A 36 -2.41 -4.78 2.06
N VAL A 37 -1.29 -4.16 1.76
CA VAL A 37 -0.22 -4.67 0.91
C VAL A 37 0.99 -4.95 1.81
N PRO A 38 1.28 -6.23 2.09
CA PRO A 38 2.41 -6.59 2.96
C PRO A 38 3.76 -6.38 2.25
N GLN A 39 4.82 -6.31 3.04
CA GLN A 39 6.20 -6.25 2.55
C GLN A 39 6.51 -7.45 1.65
N HIS A 40 6.11 -8.65 2.07
CA HIS A 40 6.34 -9.90 1.36
C HIS A 40 5.05 -10.73 1.21
N GLY A 41 4.95 -11.46 0.10
CA GLY A 41 3.80 -12.35 -0.15
C GLY A 41 2.54 -11.59 -0.55
N GLY A 42 1.39 -12.00 0.00
CA GLY A 42 0.08 -11.42 -0.34
C GLY A 42 -0.52 -11.99 -1.64
N TYR A 43 0.02 -13.08 -2.17
CA TYR A 43 -0.47 -13.77 -3.37
C TYR A 43 -0.18 -15.27 -3.31
N PHE A 44 -0.89 -16.05 -4.11
CA PHE A 44 -0.67 -17.50 -4.28
C PHE A 44 0.45 -17.76 -5.27
N HIS A 45 1.56 -18.31 -4.80
CA HIS A 45 2.81 -18.47 -5.58
C HIS A 45 2.67 -19.33 -6.84
N ASP A 46 1.89 -20.42 -6.76
CA ASP A 46 1.75 -21.41 -7.84
C ASP A 46 0.59 -21.11 -8.79
N LEU A 47 -0.28 -20.16 -8.47
CA LEU A 47 -1.30 -19.64 -9.36
C LEU A 47 -0.70 -18.60 -10.32
N THR A 48 -1.28 -18.50 -11.50
CA THR A 48 -0.97 -17.41 -12.44
C THR A 48 -1.46 -16.07 -11.88
N LEU A 49 -1.03 -14.97 -12.49
CA LEU A 49 -1.52 -13.65 -12.15
C LEU A 49 -3.05 -13.57 -12.23
N LEU A 50 -3.62 -14.04 -13.33
CA LEU A 50 -5.07 -14.04 -13.54
C LEU A 50 -5.81 -14.91 -12.52
N GLU A 51 -5.30 -16.10 -12.23
CA GLU A 51 -5.88 -16.99 -11.22
C GLU A 51 -5.84 -16.39 -9.82
N ASN A 52 -4.77 -15.65 -9.46
CA ASN A 52 -4.71 -14.89 -8.22
C ASN A 52 -5.84 -13.85 -8.14
N LEU A 53 -6.02 -13.04 -9.18
CA LEU A 53 -7.08 -12.03 -9.24
C LEU A 53 -8.47 -12.66 -9.16
N LYS A 54 -8.71 -13.75 -9.90
CA LYS A 54 -9.98 -14.49 -9.90
C LYS A 54 -10.30 -15.06 -8.52
N ALA A 55 -9.33 -15.73 -7.87
CA ALA A 55 -9.54 -16.37 -6.57
C ALA A 55 -9.96 -15.34 -5.49
N ILE A 56 -9.36 -14.16 -5.48
CA ILE A 56 -9.73 -13.13 -4.51
C ILE A 56 -11.02 -12.42 -4.91
N ALA A 57 -11.24 -12.17 -6.20
CA ALA A 57 -12.47 -11.55 -6.68
C ALA A 57 -13.71 -12.42 -6.39
N GLU A 58 -13.62 -13.75 -6.51
CA GLU A 58 -14.70 -14.67 -6.17
C GLU A 58 -15.12 -14.59 -4.70
N ILE A 59 -14.19 -14.30 -3.81
CA ILE A 59 -14.46 -14.12 -2.37
C ILE A 59 -15.13 -12.76 -2.10
N LEU A 60 -14.73 -11.71 -2.83
CA LEU A 60 -15.09 -10.33 -2.49
C LEU A 60 -16.30 -9.82 -3.28
N ILE A 61 -16.53 -10.29 -4.50
CA ILE A 61 -17.51 -9.76 -5.45
C ILE A 61 -18.46 -10.87 -5.85
N ALA A 62 -19.74 -10.74 -5.52
CA ALA A 62 -20.75 -11.79 -5.77
C ALA A 62 -21.12 -11.89 -7.26
N ASP A 63 -21.25 -10.77 -7.97
CA ASP A 63 -21.65 -10.74 -9.37
C ASP A 63 -20.48 -11.08 -10.30
N GLU A 64 -20.70 -12.03 -11.22
CA GLU A 64 -19.67 -12.50 -12.14
C GLU A 64 -19.24 -11.46 -13.16
N LYS A 65 -20.19 -10.65 -13.68
CA LYS A 65 -19.87 -9.61 -14.66
C LYS A 65 -19.06 -8.49 -14.03
N GLU A 66 -19.41 -8.13 -12.79
CA GLU A 66 -18.67 -7.16 -12.01
C GLU A 66 -17.23 -7.65 -11.74
N ARG A 67 -17.05 -8.94 -11.37
CA ARG A 67 -15.73 -9.55 -11.20
C ARG A 67 -14.86 -9.41 -12.45
N ILE A 68 -15.41 -9.81 -13.61
CA ILE A 68 -14.67 -9.77 -14.88
C ILE A 68 -14.27 -8.32 -15.20
N THR A 69 -15.22 -7.40 -15.16
CA THR A 69 -14.97 -5.98 -15.44
C THR A 69 -13.90 -5.39 -14.52
N LYS A 70 -13.96 -5.72 -13.22
CA LYS A 70 -13.01 -5.24 -12.24
C LYS A 70 -11.61 -5.80 -12.48
N ILE A 71 -11.49 -7.09 -12.76
CA ILE A 71 -10.21 -7.76 -13.06
C ILE A 71 -9.59 -7.14 -14.31
N ASP A 72 -10.35 -7.01 -15.41
CA ASP A 72 -9.86 -6.44 -16.66
C ASP A 72 -9.39 -5.01 -16.48
N SER A 73 -10.15 -4.20 -15.74
CA SER A 73 -9.77 -2.83 -15.39
C SER A 73 -8.46 -2.76 -14.61
N LEU A 74 -8.25 -3.66 -13.64
CA LEU A 74 -7.01 -3.71 -12.85
C LEU A 74 -5.84 -4.19 -13.69
N ILE A 75 -6.02 -5.20 -14.54
CA ILE A 75 -4.97 -5.68 -15.46
C ILE A 75 -4.50 -4.53 -16.36
N ALA A 76 -5.43 -3.80 -16.97
CA ALA A 76 -5.11 -2.66 -17.84
C ALA A 76 -4.44 -1.53 -17.06
N ARG A 77 -4.98 -1.15 -15.89
CA ARG A 77 -4.44 -0.07 -15.06
C ARG A 77 -2.99 -0.31 -14.63
N PHE A 78 -2.64 -1.57 -14.36
CA PHE A 78 -1.30 -1.96 -13.91
C PHE A 78 -0.40 -2.46 -15.04
N GLU A 79 -0.86 -2.45 -16.30
CA GLU A 79 -0.11 -2.92 -17.48
C GLU A 79 0.41 -4.36 -17.26
N LEU A 80 -0.51 -5.28 -16.96
CA LEU A 80 -0.19 -6.66 -16.61
C LEU A 80 -0.58 -7.67 -17.70
N GLU A 81 -1.09 -7.21 -18.84
CA GLU A 81 -1.61 -8.05 -19.93
C GLU A 81 -0.58 -9.08 -20.42
N ALA A 82 0.67 -8.67 -20.56
CA ALA A 82 1.73 -9.55 -21.07
C ALA A 82 2.07 -10.71 -20.13
N VAL A 83 1.65 -10.66 -18.87
CA VAL A 83 2.05 -11.63 -17.83
C VAL A 83 0.86 -12.30 -17.13
N ILE A 84 -0.36 -12.14 -17.66
CA ILE A 84 -1.59 -12.67 -17.04
C ILE A 84 -1.55 -14.18 -16.80
N ASN A 85 -0.89 -14.94 -17.68
CA ASN A 85 -0.77 -16.39 -17.62
C ASN A 85 0.55 -16.86 -16.96
N VAL A 86 1.36 -15.94 -16.45
CA VAL A 86 2.62 -16.27 -15.78
C VAL A 86 2.33 -16.58 -14.30
N LYS A 87 2.90 -17.67 -13.78
CA LYS A 87 2.79 -18.01 -12.36
C LYS A 87 3.40 -16.90 -11.51
N ALA A 88 2.72 -16.54 -10.43
CA ALA A 88 3.11 -15.39 -9.59
C ALA A 88 4.54 -15.49 -9.02
N LYS A 89 5.04 -16.70 -8.75
CA LYS A 89 6.43 -16.93 -8.33
C LYS A 89 7.47 -16.51 -9.38
N LEU A 90 7.12 -16.53 -10.68
CA LEU A 90 8.00 -16.21 -11.79
C LEU A 90 7.95 -14.74 -12.22
N LEU A 91 7.04 -13.96 -11.66
CA LEU A 91 6.94 -12.52 -11.92
C LEU A 91 8.17 -11.78 -11.38
N SER A 92 8.54 -10.67 -12.02
CA SER A 92 9.54 -9.74 -11.49
C SER A 92 9.08 -9.09 -10.19
N GLY A 93 9.99 -8.45 -9.44
CA GLY A 93 9.66 -7.73 -8.22
C GLY A 93 8.57 -6.68 -8.42
N GLY A 94 8.70 -5.85 -9.46
CA GLY A 94 7.72 -4.84 -9.82
C GLY A 94 6.36 -5.44 -10.22
N GLN A 95 6.35 -6.51 -11.00
CA GLN A 95 5.11 -7.19 -11.38
C GLN A 95 4.41 -7.82 -10.16
N LYS A 96 5.17 -8.37 -9.21
CA LYS A 96 4.63 -8.86 -7.93
C LYS A 96 4.00 -7.75 -7.11
N LYS A 97 4.65 -6.58 -7.00
CA LYS A 97 4.08 -5.41 -6.29
C LYS A 97 2.80 -4.93 -6.97
N LYS A 98 2.80 -4.80 -8.31
CA LYS A 98 1.58 -4.48 -9.09
C LYS A 98 0.44 -5.47 -8.81
N LEU A 99 0.73 -6.78 -8.81
CA LEU A 99 -0.26 -7.82 -8.51
C LEU A 99 -0.84 -7.65 -7.10
N VAL A 100 0.00 -7.49 -6.07
CA VAL A 100 -0.48 -7.40 -4.68
C VAL A 100 -1.31 -6.14 -4.46
N ILE A 101 -0.93 -5.01 -5.07
CA ILE A 101 -1.75 -3.78 -5.02
C ILE A 101 -3.09 -4.01 -5.74
N ALA A 102 -3.08 -4.64 -6.93
CA ALA A 102 -4.31 -4.96 -7.65
C ALA A 102 -5.24 -5.87 -6.84
N LEU A 103 -4.70 -6.88 -6.14
CA LEU A 103 -5.45 -7.74 -5.23
C LEU A 103 -6.10 -6.95 -4.08
N ALA A 104 -5.36 -6.01 -3.48
CA ALA A 104 -5.90 -5.16 -2.41
C ALA A 104 -7.01 -4.23 -2.90
N LEU A 105 -6.98 -3.82 -4.17
CA LEU A 105 -8.00 -2.95 -4.79
C LEU A 105 -9.28 -3.68 -5.18
N LEU A 106 -9.30 -5.02 -5.26
CA LEU A 106 -10.52 -5.79 -5.54
C LEU A 106 -11.63 -5.55 -4.49
N GLY A 107 -11.27 -5.24 -3.26
CA GLY A 107 -12.19 -4.96 -2.17
C GLY A 107 -12.73 -3.53 -2.11
N ASP A 108 -12.43 -2.68 -3.07
CA ASP A 108 -12.75 -1.25 -3.08
C ASP A 108 -12.41 -0.55 -1.75
N PRO A 109 -11.11 -0.55 -1.39
CA PRO A 109 -10.71 0.00 -0.11
C PRO A 109 -10.93 1.51 -0.04
N LYS A 110 -11.33 2.01 1.14
CA LYS A 110 -11.31 3.44 1.48
C LYS A 110 -9.92 3.87 1.94
N VAL A 111 -9.20 2.95 2.58
CA VAL A 111 -7.83 3.16 3.06
C VAL A 111 -6.96 2.02 2.57
N LEU A 112 -5.80 2.34 2.01
CA LEU A 112 -4.80 1.39 1.55
C LEU A 112 -3.52 1.55 2.38
N LEU A 113 -3.12 0.48 3.04
CA LEU A 113 -1.89 0.41 3.82
C LEU A 113 -0.82 -0.30 2.99
N LEU A 114 0.29 0.36 2.73
CA LEU A 114 1.41 -0.15 1.94
C LEU A 114 2.64 -0.32 2.83
N ASP A 115 3.15 -1.53 2.92
CA ASP A 115 4.32 -1.85 3.74
C ASP A 115 5.52 -2.14 2.83
N GLU A 116 6.56 -1.30 2.91
CA GLU A 116 7.78 -1.32 2.11
C GLU A 116 7.52 -1.57 0.61
N CYS A 117 6.66 -0.72 0.02
CA CYS A 117 6.23 -0.91 -1.36
C CYS A 117 7.30 -0.57 -2.40
N PHE A 118 8.34 0.19 -2.05
CA PHE A 118 9.43 0.58 -2.93
C PHE A 118 10.68 -0.32 -2.81
N ALA A 119 10.72 -1.19 -1.79
CA ALA A 119 11.89 -2.00 -1.50
C ALA A 119 12.30 -2.93 -2.67
N ALA A 120 13.61 -2.96 -2.98
CA ALA A 120 14.22 -3.83 -3.99
C ALA A 120 13.64 -3.67 -5.42
N LEU A 121 13.21 -2.46 -5.77
CA LEU A 121 12.71 -2.11 -7.10
C LEU A 121 13.70 -1.19 -7.84
N ASP A 122 13.68 -1.24 -9.16
CA ASP A 122 14.40 -0.30 -10.00
C ASP A 122 13.72 1.08 -10.04
N VAL A 123 14.46 2.11 -10.43
CA VAL A 123 14.00 3.50 -10.40
C VAL A 123 12.75 3.74 -11.27
N LEU A 124 12.65 3.05 -12.41
CA LEU A 124 11.49 3.23 -13.31
C LEU A 124 10.23 2.62 -12.69
N THR A 125 10.37 1.44 -12.10
CA THR A 125 9.28 0.77 -11.36
C THR A 125 8.82 1.59 -10.17
N ILE A 126 9.75 2.20 -9.41
CA ILE A 126 9.40 3.09 -8.28
C ILE A 126 8.58 4.28 -8.79
N LYS A 127 9.04 5.00 -9.81
CA LYS A 127 8.32 6.16 -10.37
C LYS A 127 6.92 5.80 -10.86
N MET A 128 6.78 4.65 -11.50
CA MET A 128 5.48 4.16 -11.94
C MET A 128 4.56 3.86 -10.74
N LEU A 129 5.06 3.20 -9.69
CA LEU A 129 4.26 2.94 -8.48
C LEU A 129 3.87 4.24 -7.76
N GLN A 130 4.77 5.22 -7.66
CA GLN A 130 4.46 6.55 -7.13
C GLN A 130 3.30 7.18 -7.90
N GLN A 131 3.32 7.15 -9.23
CA GLN A 131 2.23 7.69 -10.05
C GLN A 131 0.91 6.93 -9.82
N ILE A 132 0.96 5.60 -9.73
CA ILE A 132 -0.23 4.79 -9.39
C ILE A 132 -0.79 5.18 -8.03
N ILE A 133 0.07 5.33 -7.02
CA ILE A 133 -0.33 5.71 -5.65
C ILE A 133 -1.00 7.09 -5.66
N VAL A 134 -0.40 8.08 -6.31
CA VAL A 134 -0.98 9.42 -6.43
C VAL A 134 -2.34 9.37 -7.15
N ASN A 135 -2.44 8.62 -8.26
CA ASN A 135 -3.69 8.49 -9.01
C ASN A 135 -4.79 7.79 -8.18
N LEU A 136 -4.44 6.79 -7.35
CA LEU A 136 -5.39 6.14 -6.44
C LEU A 136 -6.00 7.13 -5.44
N GLN A 137 -5.21 8.06 -4.94
CA GLN A 137 -5.70 9.09 -4.03
C GLN A 137 -6.53 10.14 -4.79
N THR A 138 -6.01 10.69 -5.88
CA THR A 138 -6.64 11.83 -6.58
C THR A 138 -7.90 11.45 -7.36
N GLU A 139 -7.90 10.28 -8.00
CA GLU A 139 -9.03 9.84 -8.85
C GLU A 139 -10.05 9.00 -8.08
N ASN A 140 -9.61 8.19 -7.12
CA ASN A 140 -10.47 7.25 -6.40
C ASN A 140 -10.75 7.69 -4.94
N ASN A 141 -10.16 8.79 -4.48
CA ASN A 141 -10.30 9.30 -3.12
C ASN A 141 -9.95 8.23 -2.05
N ILE A 142 -8.94 7.41 -2.32
CA ILE A 142 -8.45 6.40 -1.38
C ILE A 142 -7.42 7.05 -0.47
N GLY A 143 -7.63 6.99 0.86
CA GLY A 143 -6.61 7.36 1.82
C GLY A 143 -5.46 6.37 1.78
N ILE A 144 -4.20 6.84 1.62
CA ILE A 144 -3.05 5.95 1.49
C ILE A 144 -2.07 6.20 2.63
N CYS A 145 -1.70 5.13 3.33
CA CYS A 145 -0.65 5.14 4.35
C CYS A 145 0.48 4.23 3.89
N ILE A 146 1.68 4.80 3.74
CA ILE A 146 2.88 4.09 3.30
C ILE A 146 3.88 4.03 4.45
N CYS A 147 4.37 2.84 4.75
CA CYS A 147 5.50 2.63 5.64
C CYS A 147 6.69 2.18 4.78
N ASP A 148 7.73 2.99 4.67
CA ASP A 148 8.90 2.66 3.88
C ASP A 148 10.15 3.32 4.47
N HIS A 149 11.30 2.70 4.27
CA HIS A 149 12.59 3.24 4.70
C HIS A 149 13.33 4.02 3.59
N GLN A 150 12.81 4.00 2.36
CA GLN A 150 13.36 4.76 1.23
C GLN A 150 12.82 6.20 1.24
N ALA A 151 13.35 7.02 2.16
CA ALA A 151 12.84 8.37 2.45
C ALA A 151 12.64 9.24 1.21
N ARG A 152 13.59 9.23 0.25
CA ARG A 152 13.50 10.08 -0.95
C ARG A 152 12.29 9.70 -1.80
N ASP A 153 12.10 8.40 -2.02
CA ASP A 153 11.02 7.90 -2.86
C ASP A 153 9.67 8.10 -2.17
N LEU A 154 9.62 7.86 -0.85
CA LEU A 154 8.42 8.11 -0.05
C LEU A 154 8.00 9.58 -0.08
N LEU A 155 8.91 10.49 0.26
CA LEU A 155 8.61 11.93 0.37
C LEU A 155 8.21 12.57 -0.96
N SER A 156 8.53 11.94 -2.10
CA SER A 156 8.15 12.45 -3.43
C SER A 156 6.69 12.20 -3.81
N CYS A 157 5.95 11.38 -3.04
CA CYS A 157 4.58 10.99 -3.39
C CYS A 157 3.58 11.08 -2.22
N VAL A 158 3.94 11.71 -1.10
CA VAL A 158 3.06 11.88 0.06
C VAL A 158 2.82 13.34 0.38
N ASP A 159 1.66 13.64 0.94
CA ASP A 159 1.29 14.99 1.38
C ASP A 159 1.87 15.31 2.76
N VAL A 160 1.87 14.33 3.65
CA VAL A 160 2.37 14.42 5.02
C VAL A 160 3.13 13.16 5.38
N ALA A 161 4.21 13.29 6.12
CA ALA A 161 4.94 12.15 6.64
C ALA A 161 5.22 12.27 8.15
N ILE A 162 5.40 11.12 8.78
CA ILE A 162 5.73 10.98 10.20
C ILE A 162 7.05 10.23 10.29
N VAL A 163 8.01 10.78 11.00
CA VAL A 163 9.31 10.13 11.26
C VAL A 163 9.27 9.47 12.62
N LEU A 164 9.48 8.15 12.62
CA LEU A 164 9.53 7.33 13.83
C LEU A 164 10.97 6.95 14.13
N SER A 165 11.41 7.16 15.37
CA SER A 165 12.70 6.69 15.88
C SER A 165 12.59 6.32 17.36
N ASN A 166 13.24 5.22 17.76
CA ASN A 166 13.20 4.73 19.13
C ASN A 166 11.77 4.63 19.71
N CYS A 167 10.82 4.08 18.90
CA CYS A 167 9.42 3.90 19.27
C CYS A 167 8.67 5.22 19.58
N LYS A 168 9.16 6.36 19.09
CA LYS A 168 8.53 7.68 19.29
C LYS A 168 8.40 8.40 17.96
N VAL A 169 7.35 9.22 17.86
CA VAL A 169 7.24 10.22 16.79
C VAL A 169 8.21 11.34 17.11
N ILE A 170 9.18 11.57 16.23
CA ILE A 170 10.22 12.60 16.42
C ILE A 170 9.99 13.83 15.55
N ALA A 171 9.29 13.67 14.41
CA ALA A 171 8.88 14.77 13.54
C ALA A 171 7.64 14.37 12.74
N GLN A 172 6.84 15.35 12.39
CA GLN A 172 5.67 15.20 11.51
C GLN A 172 5.47 16.49 10.73
N GLY A 173 5.12 16.37 9.45
CA GLY A 173 4.83 17.51 8.60
C GLY A 173 4.86 17.16 7.12
N THR A 174 4.76 18.17 6.28
CA THR A 174 4.96 18.05 4.84
C THR A 174 6.41 17.65 4.53
N PRO A 175 6.69 17.06 3.36
CA PRO A 175 8.06 16.77 2.93
C PRO A 175 9.01 17.96 3.07
N SER A 176 8.55 19.15 2.69
CA SER A 176 9.34 20.39 2.76
C SER A 176 9.69 20.84 4.18
N GLU A 177 8.80 20.58 5.13
CA GLU A 177 9.03 20.87 6.56
C GLU A 177 10.00 19.85 7.17
N LEU A 178 9.78 18.56 6.90
CA LEU A 178 10.60 17.48 7.45
C LEU A 178 12.06 17.55 7.00
N ILE A 179 12.32 17.96 5.77
CA ILE A 179 13.68 18.13 5.26
C ILE A 179 14.44 19.23 6.01
N LYS A 180 13.73 20.20 6.58
CA LYS A 180 14.32 21.31 7.37
C LYS A 180 14.35 21.00 8.87
N ASP A 181 13.57 20.02 9.33
CA ASP A 181 13.48 19.67 10.74
C ASP A 181 14.79 19.08 11.27
N ALA A 182 15.29 19.62 12.37
CA ALA A 182 16.57 19.23 12.97
C ALA A 182 16.55 17.80 13.52
N ASN A 183 15.42 17.37 14.11
CA ASN A 183 15.27 16.04 14.67
C ASN A 183 15.18 14.98 13.56
N ALA A 184 14.41 15.27 12.50
CA ALA A 184 14.31 14.40 11.34
C ALA A 184 15.66 14.23 10.62
N LYS A 185 16.43 15.32 10.47
CA LYS A 185 17.81 15.27 9.93
C LYS A 185 18.72 14.42 10.78
N SER A 186 18.79 14.70 12.06
CA SER A 186 19.70 14.00 12.98
C SER A 186 19.38 12.50 13.09
N ALA A 187 18.10 12.12 13.13
CA ALA A 187 17.69 10.75 13.41
C ALA A 187 17.50 9.88 12.16
N TYR A 188 17.26 10.48 10.98
CA TYR A 188 16.85 9.71 9.80
C TYR A 188 17.55 10.14 8.50
N PHE A 189 17.53 11.43 8.15
CA PHE A 189 18.02 11.85 6.84
C PHE A 189 19.55 12.02 6.76
N GLY A 190 20.20 12.42 7.87
CA GLY A 190 21.58 12.87 7.87
C GLY A 190 21.78 14.26 7.24
N ASP A 191 22.92 14.89 7.49
CA ASP A 191 23.21 16.27 7.05
C ASP A 191 23.36 16.41 5.52
N SER A 192 23.68 15.31 4.83
CA SER A 192 23.90 15.29 3.38
C SER A 192 22.64 15.02 2.54
N PHE A 193 21.49 14.81 3.17
CA PHE A 193 20.26 14.51 2.46
C PHE A 193 19.79 15.71 1.65
N LYS A 194 19.76 15.54 0.32
CA LYS A 194 19.21 16.51 -0.63
C LYS A 194 17.97 15.96 -1.27
N PHE A 195 16.90 16.72 -1.21
CA PHE A 195 15.65 16.48 -1.90
C PHE A 195 15.55 17.52 -3.02
N ASN A 196 15.62 17.07 -4.26
CA ASN A 196 15.52 17.92 -5.45
C ASN A 196 14.13 17.76 -6.04
#